data_cb44f2b58c82cfa53c95cedb402e4808
#
_entry.id   cb44f2b58c82cfa53c95cedb402e4808
#
_cell.length_a   1.000
_cell.length_b   1.000
_cell.length_c   1.000
_cell.angle_alpha   90.00
_cell.angle_beta   90.00
_cell.angle_gamma   90.00
#
_symmetry.space_group_name_H-M   'P 1'
#
loop_
_entity.id
_entity.type
_entity.pdbx_description
1 polymer ?
#
loop_
_entity_poly.entity_id
_entity_poly.type
_entity_poly.pdbx_seq_one_letter_code
_entity_poly.pdbx_strand_id
1 'polypeptide(L)'
;MPSVVFLRAINVGKANRCQPALIAKQLAKFGVINIGAVGTFVVREDVSESALRAAIAKKLPFKCEIMICPARDIIKLVRQWTDSPWRASKDPFSRQPSSPDIVRFVSVLAKRLHALPPLPLSLPSEDNWLLKIITIQGRFVLGLYRRQMKAISYLSGIEKRLGVPVTTRNWNTIEKVVKILRTG
;
A
#
# COMPACT_ATOMS: atom_id res chain seq x y z
N MET A 1 14.07 -2.92 13.98
CA MET A 1 14.20 -2.31 12.61
C MET A 1 12.96 -1.50 12.28
N PRO A 2 13.11 -0.30 11.69
CA PRO A 2 11.97 0.51 11.26
C PRO A 2 10.98 -0.30 10.44
N SER A 3 9.70 0.03 10.59
CA SER A 3 8.61 -0.65 9.87
C SER A 3 7.58 0.34 9.34
N VAL A 4 6.76 -0.11 8.41
CA VAL A 4 5.65 0.65 7.85
C VAL A 4 4.36 -0.12 8.11
N VAL A 5 3.38 0.59 8.61
CA VAL A 5 2.06 0.03 8.94
C VAL A 5 1.02 0.56 7.97
N PHE A 6 0.18 -0.34 7.50
CA PHE A 6 -0.98 -0.02 6.68
C PHE A 6 -2.24 -0.57 7.33
N LEU A 7 -3.15 0.30 7.72
CA LEU A 7 -4.46 -0.10 8.23
C LEU A 7 -5.42 -0.35 7.05
N ARG A 8 -6.17 -1.44 7.12
CA ARG A 8 -7.13 -1.78 6.07
C ARG A 8 -8.50 -1.17 6.35
N ALA A 9 -9.12 -0.63 5.30
CA ALA A 9 -10.51 -0.15 5.27
C ALA A 9 -10.89 0.82 6.40
N ILE A 10 -9.97 1.72 6.77
CA ILE A 10 -10.29 2.82 7.68
C ILE A 10 -10.69 4.07 6.91
N ASN A 11 -11.58 4.87 7.48
CA ASN A 11 -12.08 6.13 6.91
C ASN A 11 -12.65 5.98 5.49
N VAL A 12 -13.18 4.81 5.16
CA VAL A 12 -13.84 4.52 3.89
C VAL A 12 -15.36 4.58 4.12
N GLY A 13 -16.03 5.46 3.39
CA GLY A 13 -17.47 5.68 3.58
C GLY A 13 -17.79 6.16 5.00
N LYS A 14 -18.84 5.60 5.62
CA LYS A 14 -19.30 5.95 6.98
C LYS A 14 -18.75 5.04 8.08
N ALA A 15 -18.15 3.92 7.70
CA ALA A 15 -17.63 2.92 8.65
C ALA A 15 -16.17 3.15 9.03
N ASN A 16 -15.75 2.54 10.14
CA ASN A 16 -14.36 2.49 10.58
C ASN A 16 -13.68 3.87 10.66
N ARG A 17 -14.39 4.84 11.27
CA ARG A 17 -13.89 6.19 11.43
C ARG A 17 -12.89 6.29 12.58
N CYS A 18 -11.71 6.83 12.29
CA CYS A 18 -10.71 7.17 13.32
C CYS A 18 -9.87 8.36 12.84
N GLN A 19 -9.07 8.89 13.75
CA GLN A 19 -8.09 9.96 13.48
C GLN A 19 -6.67 9.36 13.51
N PRO A 20 -6.08 9.00 12.37
CA PRO A 20 -4.75 8.37 12.34
C PRO A 20 -3.67 9.22 12.98
N ALA A 21 -3.76 10.55 12.86
CA ALA A 21 -2.82 11.46 13.50
C ALA A 21 -2.87 11.37 15.04
N LEU A 22 -4.05 11.19 15.62
CA LEU A 22 -4.21 11.01 17.07
C LEU A 22 -3.63 9.66 17.52
N ILE A 23 -3.86 8.60 16.74
CA ILE A 23 -3.29 7.28 17.00
C ILE A 23 -1.76 7.37 17.00
N ALA A 24 -1.17 8.01 15.98
CA ALA A 24 0.27 8.20 15.90
C ALA A 24 0.82 8.98 17.12
N LYS A 25 0.15 10.04 17.55
CA LYS A 25 0.51 10.81 18.74
C LYS A 25 0.50 9.95 20.01
N GLN A 26 -0.50 9.08 20.17
CA GLN A 26 -0.60 8.16 21.31
C GLN A 26 0.47 7.06 21.30
N LEU A 27 1.08 6.82 20.15
CA LEU A 27 2.15 5.83 19.95
C LEU A 27 3.52 6.49 19.75
N ALA A 28 3.69 7.74 20.18
CA ALA A 28 4.92 8.54 20.01
C ALA A 28 6.18 7.83 20.54
N LYS A 29 6.05 7.01 21.60
CA LYS A 29 7.16 6.21 22.15
C LYS A 29 7.78 5.22 21.16
N PHE A 30 7.10 4.89 20.08
CA PHE A 30 7.59 4.03 19.01
C PHE A 30 8.07 4.84 17.79
N GLY A 31 8.19 6.15 17.90
CA GLY A 31 8.57 7.02 16.79
C GLY A 31 7.57 6.95 15.63
N VAL A 32 6.26 6.87 15.92
CA VAL A 32 5.20 6.71 14.91
C VAL A 32 4.90 8.03 14.21
N ILE A 33 5.05 8.06 12.90
CA ILE A 33 4.74 9.20 12.04
C ILE A 33 3.54 8.84 11.16
N ASN A 34 2.48 9.65 11.21
CA ASN A 34 1.29 9.46 10.38
C ASN A 34 1.47 10.04 8.98
N ILE A 35 1.01 9.30 7.97
CA ILE A 35 1.02 9.71 6.57
C ILE A 35 -0.42 9.73 6.04
N GLY A 36 -1.04 10.89 6.07
CA GLY A 36 -2.38 11.10 5.54
C GLY A 36 -3.50 10.52 6.40
N ALA A 37 -4.69 10.39 5.81
CA ALA A 37 -5.94 10.08 6.51
C ALA A 37 -6.33 8.60 6.48
N VAL A 38 -5.59 7.77 5.74
CA VAL A 38 -5.98 6.38 5.44
C VAL A 38 -5.21 5.32 6.24
N GLY A 39 -4.57 5.75 7.37
CA GLY A 39 -3.87 4.84 8.27
C GLY A 39 -2.61 4.22 7.66
N THR A 40 -1.72 5.08 7.20
CA THR A 40 -0.35 4.70 6.85
C THR A 40 0.58 5.32 7.89
N PHE A 41 1.42 4.50 8.53
CA PHE A 41 2.36 4.95 9.55
C PHE A 41 3.78 4.49 9.21
N VAL A 42 4.75 5.35 9.44
CA VAL A 42 6.16 4.99 9.56
C VAL A 42 6.48 4.83 11.04
N VAL A 43 7.13 3.74 11.42
CA VAL A 43 7.56 3.44 12.79
C VAL A 43 9.08 3.39 12.78
N ARG A 44 9.73 4.31 13.49
CA ARG A 44 11.18 4.46 13.46
C ARG A 44 11.90 3.55 14.46
N GLU A 45 11.28 3.35 15.62
CA GLU A 45 11.87 2.53 16.67
C GLU A 45 11.86 1.03 16.32
N ASP A 46 12.82 0.32 16.86
CA ASP A 46 12.89 -1.13 16.75
C ASP A 46 11.90 -1.78 17.71
N VAL A 47 10.76 -2.13 17.17
CA VAL A 47 9.64 -2.76 17.90
C VAL A 47 9.28 -4.07 17.21
N SER A 48 9.04 -5.13 18.01
CA SER A 48 8.55 -6.38 17.46
C SER A 48 7.17 -6.20 16.79
N GLU A 49 6.93 -6.92 15.71
CA GLU A 49 5.66 -6.85 14.98
C GLU A 49 4.47 -7.12 15.90
N SER A 50 4.58 -8.09 16.80
CA SER A 50 3.51 -8.45 17.74
C SER A 50 3.21 -7.32 18.73
N ALA A 51 4.24 -6.70 19.32
CA ALA A 51 4.06 -5.57 20.25
C ALA A 51 3.48 -4.34 19.55
N LEU A 52 3.95 -4.03 18.34
CA LEU A 52 3.45 -2.92 17.55
C LEU A 52 1.98 -3.14 17.15
N ARG A 53 1.64 -4.35 16.69
CA ARG A 53 0.27 -4.75 16.34
C ARG A 53 -0.68 -4.62 17.52
N ALA A 54 -0.29 -5.12 18.68
CA ALA A 54 -1.08 -5.02 19.91
C ALA A 54 -1.28 -3.57 20.35
N ALA A 55 -0.22 -2.76 20.29
CA ALA A 55 -0.29 -1.34 20.65
C ALA A 55 -1.23 -0.55 19.73
N ILE A 56 -1.19 -0.78 18.43
CA ILE A 56 -2.08 -0.14 17.46
C ILE A 56 -3.51 -0.61 17.67
N ALA A 57 -3.74 -1.92 17.78
CA ALA A 57 -5.06 -2.50 17.97
C ALA A 57 -5.76 -1.94 19.21
N LYS A 58 -5.02 -1.71 20.32
CA LYS A 58 -5.55 -1.09 21.55
C LYS A 58 -6.00 0.37 21.34
N LYS A 59 -5.48 1.07 20.34
CA LYS A 59 -5.82 2.48 20.07
C LYS A 59 -6.90 2.64 18.99
N LEU A 60 -7.23 1.58 18.29
CA LEU A 60 -8.30 1.59 17.30
C LEU A 60 -9.67 1.39 17.98
N PRO A 61 -10.70 2.19 17.65
CA PRO A 61 -12.05 2.03 18.18
C PRO A 61 -12.82 0.85 17.53
N PHE A 62 -12.20 0.13 16.61
CA PHE A 62 -12.77 -1.00 15.88
C PHE A 62 -11.67 -2.00 15.51
N LYS A 63 -12.06 -3.22 15.18
CA LYS A 63 -11.14 -4.23 14.64
C LYS A 63 -10.88 -3.97 13.15
N CYS A 64 -9.63 -3.95 12.73
CA CYS A 64 -9.25 -3.93 11.33
C CYS A 64 -7.97 -4.74 11.11
N GLU A 65 -7.72 -5.12 9.86
CA GLU A 65 -6.46 -5.74 9.48
C GLU A 65 -5.33 -4.72 9.55
N ILE A 66 -4.27 -5.08 10.27
CA ILE A 66 -3.06 -4.26 10.45
C ILE A 66 -1.92 -4.94 9.71
N MET A 67 -1.50 -4.37 8.60
CA MET A 67 -0.42 -4.89 7.78
C MET A 67 0.88 -4.18 8.15
N ILE A 68 1.83 -4.93 8.69
CA ILE A 68 3.15 -4.42 9.07
C ILE A 68 4.16 -4.96 8.08
N CYS A 69 4.98 -4.07 7.51
CA CYS A 69 6.01 -4.39 6.56
C CYS A 69 7.35 -3.83 7.06
N PRO A 70 8.45 -4.59 6.98
CA PRO A 70 9.78 -4.05 7.23
C PRO A 70 10.06 -2.86 6.30
N ALA A 71 10.62 -1.78 6.83
CA ALA A 71 10.93 -0.58 6.05
C ALA A 71 11.82 -0.89 4.83
N ARG A 72 12.78 -1.82 4.99
CA ARG A 72 13.66 -2.28 3.91
C ARG A 72 12.91 -2.79 2.69
N ASP A 73 11.74 -3.44 2.88
CA ASP A 73 10.97 -4.01 1.77
C ASP A 73 10.31 -2.89 0.95
N ILE A 74 9.84 -1.84 1.63
CA ILE A 74 9.27 -0.65 0.96
C ILE A 74 10.36 0.16 0.25
N ILE A 75 11.53 0.33 0.88
CA ILE A 75 12.67 1.01 0.26
C ILE A 75 13.13 0.24 -0.98
N LYS A 76 13.25 -1.09 -0.87
CA LYS A 76 13.63 -1.95 -2.00
C LYS A 76 12.61 -1.85 -3.14
N LEU A 77 11.32 -1.87 -2.81
CA LEU A 77 10.24 -1.69 -3.79
C LEU A 77 10.43 -0.40 -4.58
N VAL A 78 10.59 0.74 -3.89
CA VAL A 78 10.73 2.04 -4.57
C VAL A 78 12.04 2.14 -5.34
N ARG A 79 13.18 1.73 -4.74
CA ARG A 79 14.49 1.73 -5.42
C ARG A 79 14.48 0.95 -6.73
N GLN A 80 13.84 -0.19 -6.74
CA GLN A 80 13.76 -1.05 -7.91
C GLN A 80 13.08 -0.35 -9.09
N TRP A 81 12.19 0.62 -8.81
CA TRP A 81 11.36 1.29 -9.80
C TRP A 81 11.72 2.76 -10.03
N THR A 82 12.51 3.39 -9.15
CA THR A 82 12.88 4.82 -9.28
C THR A 82 14.35 5.09 -9.47
N ASP A 83 15.23 4.31 -8.83
CA ASP A 83 16.66 4.63 -8.72
C ASP A 83 17.55 3.84 -9.70
N SER A 84 16.98 2.98 -10.54
CA SER A 84 17.77 2.19 -11.49
C SER A 84 18.25 3.05 -12.66
N PRO A 85 19.56 3.02 -13.03
CA PRO A 85 20.06 3.60 -14.28
C PRO A 85 19.37 3.04 -15.53
N TRP A 86 18.76 1.87 -15.41
CA TRP A 86 17.98 1.16 -16.42
C TRP A 86 16.47 1.44 -16.33
N ARG A 87 16.13 2.60 -15.82
CA ARG A 87 14.76 3.08 -15.55
C ARG A 87 13.76 2.79 -16.68
N ALA A 88 14.16 3.03 -17.91
CA ALA A 88 13.27 2.88 -19.06
C ALA A 88 12.90 1.43 -19.41
N SER A 89 13.77 0.46 -19.08
CA SER A 89 13.55 -0.93 -19.49
C SER A 89 12.94 -1.84 -18.43
N LYS A 90 13.08 -1.48 -17.14
CA LYS A 90 12.63 -2.32 -16.01
C LYS A 90 11.49 -1.72 -15.18
N ASP A 91 11.17 -0.43 -15.35
CA ASP A 91 10.00 0.17 -14.70
C ASP A 91 8.72 -0.42 -15.32
N PRO A 92 7.89 -1.16 -14.55
CA PRO A 92 6.67 -1.75 -15.06
C PRO A 92 5.67 -0.70 -15.55
N PHE A 93 5.85 0.56 -15.14
CA PHE A 93 5.00 1.67 -15.52
C PHE A 93 5.50 2.43 -16.75
N SER A 94 6.78 2.26 -17.16
CA SER A 94 7.38 3.03 -18.27
C SER A 94 6.71 2.78 -19.61
N ARG A 95 6.18 1.58 -19.81
CA ARG A 95 5.47 1.17 -21.03
C ARG A 95 3.95 1.39 -20.95
N GLN A 96 3.47 1.98 -19.86
CA GLN A 96 2.04 2.19 -19.65
C GLN A 96 1.66 3.63 -20.02
N PRO A 97 0.43 3.85 -20.50
CA PRO A 97 -0.02 5.18 -20.84
C PRO A 97 0.08 6.13 -19.63
N SER A 98 0.61 7.32 -19.87
CA SER A 98 0.66 8.40 -18.88
C SER A 98 -0.45 9.40 -19.18
N SER A 99 -1.36 9.58 -18.24
CA SER A 99 -2.46 10.53 -18.33
C SER A 99 -2.83 11.00 -16.92
N PRO A 100 -3.36 12.23 -16.74
CA PRO A 100 -3.83 12.73 -15.45
C PRO A 100 -4.90 11.84 -14.80
N ASP A 101 -5.65 11.09 -15.59
CA ASP A 101 -6.69 10.17 -15.11
C ASP A 101 -6.14 8.81 -14.71
N ILE A 102 -4.87 8.52 -14.95
CA ILE A 102 -4.26 7.25 -14.59
C ILE A 102 -3.49 7.40 -13.29
N VAL A 103 -3.83 6.55 -12.32
CA VAL A 103 -3.22 6.54 -11.00
C VAL A 103 -2.41 5.27 -10.82
N ARG A 104 -1.15 5.42 -10.46
CA ARG A 104 -0.28 4.32 -10.01
C ARG A 104 -0.65 3.95 -8.58
N PHE A 105 -0.77 2.66 -8.29
CA PHE A 105 -1.08 2.18 -6.95
C PHE A 105 -0.18 1.03 -6.52
N VAL A 106 -0.08 0.88 -5.22
CA VAL A 106 0.47 -0.29 -4.55
C VAL A 106 -0.59 -0.85 -3.61
N SER A 107 -0.95 -2.11 -3.80
CA SER A 107 -1.75 -2.84 -2.82
C SER A 107 -0.84 -3.73 -1.97
N VAL A 108 -1.00 -3.65 -0.66
CA VAL A 108 -0.28 -4.45 0.31
C VAL A 108 -1.14 -5.64 0.70
N LEU A 109 -0.62 -6.84 0.54
CA LEU A 109 -1.29 -8.09 0.90
C LEU A 109 -1.00 -8.43 2.37
N ALA A 110 -1.98 -8.99 3.07
CA ALA A 110 -1.82 -9.47 4.44
C ALA A 110 -0.76 -10.58 4.53
N LYS A 111 -0.66 -11.43 3.51
CA LYS A 111 0.35 -12.48 3.37
C LYS A 111 0.78 -12.62 1.90
N ARG A 112 1.89 -13.31 1.66
CA ARG A 112 2.30 -13.66 0.29
C ARG A 112 1.32 -14.61 -0.34
N LEU A 113 1.17 -14.53 -1.66
CA LEU A 113 0.39 -15.50 -2.42
C LEU A 113 1.18 -16.80 -2.56
N HIS A 114 0.48 -17.93 -2.53
CA HIS A 114 1.07 -19.24 -2.82
C HIS A 114 1.34 -19.41 -4.32
N ALA A 115 0.44 -18.92 -5.16
CA ALA A 115 0.57 -18.90 -6.60
C ALA A 115 0.25 -17.52 -7.15
N LEU A 116 1.00 -17.08 -8.15
CA LEU A 116 0.74 -15.81 -8.83
C LEU A 116 -0.29 -16.02 -9.94
N PRO A 117 -1.27 -15.12 -10.10
CA PRO A 117 -2.15 -15.12 -11.26
C PRO A 117 -1.33 -14.79 -12.52
N PRO A 118 -1.87 -15.10 -13.71
CA PRO A 118 -1.30 -14.59 -14.96
C PRO A 118 -1.23 -13.05 -14.92
N LEU A 119 -0.08 -12.49 -15.29
CA LEU A 119 0.18 -11.05 -15.32
C LEU A 119 0.74 -10.62 -16.69
N PRO A 120 0.43 -9.40 -17.17
CA PRO A 120 -0.45 -8.41 -16.55
C PRO A 120 -1.93 -8.85 -16.56
N LEU A 121 -2.69 -8.37 -15.59
CA LEU A 121 -4.13 -8.62 -15.49
C LEU A 121 -4.90 -7.31 -15.68
N SER A 122 -5.71 -7.22 -16.71
CA SER A 122 -6.53 -6.05 -17.05
C SER A 122 -8.00 -6.31 -16.76
N LEU A 123 -8.69 -5.33 -16.16
CA LEU A 123 -10.09 -5.41 -15.78
C LEU A 123 -10.88 -4.19 -16.27
N PRO A 124 -12.04 -4.39 -16.91
CA PRO A 124 -12.70 -5.65 -17.23
C PRO A 124 -12.01 -6.44 -18.35
N SER A 125 -11.31 -5.79 -19.27
CA SER A 125 -10.61 -6.40 -20.41
C SER A 125 -9.35 -5.61 -20.76
N GLU A 126 -8.50 -6.14 -21.66
CA GLU A 126 -7.28 -5.46 -22.08
C GLU A 126 -7.58 -4.14 -22.84
N ASP A 127 -8.57 -4.16 -23.74
CA ASP A 127 -8.90 -3.00 -24.59
C ASP A 127 -9.59 -1.88 -23.80
N ASN A 128 -10.42 -2.23 -22.81
CA ASN A 128 -11.23 -1.30 -22.04
C ASN A 128 -10.90 -1.35 -20.54
N TRP A 129 -9.62 -1.40 -20.20
CA TRP A 129 -9.22 -1.55 -18.82
C TRP A 129 -9.52 -0.30 -17.96
N LEU A 130 -10.01 -0.54 -16.79
CA LEU A 130 -10.19 0.43 -15.70
C LEU A 130 -9.22 0.20 -14.55
N LEU A 131 -8.75 -1.03 -14.39
CA LEU A 131 -7.70 -1.42 -13.48
C LEU A 131 -6.77 -2.43 -14.17
N LYS A 132 -5.48 -2.22 -14.03
CA LYS A 132 -4.44 -3.12 -14.54
C LYS A 132 -3.48 -3.48 -13.42
N ILE A 133 -3.37 -4.76 -13.10
CA ILE A 133 -2.31 -5.28 -12.23
C ILE A 133 -1.13 -5.63 -13.13
N ILE A 134 0.00 -4.97 -12.92
CA ILE A 134 1.19 -5.11 -13.77
C ILE A 134 2.11 -6.19 -13.23
N THR A 135 2.35 -6.17 -11.92
CA THR A 135 3.27 -7.12 -11.28
C THR A 135 2.93 -7.32 -9.80
N ILE A 136 3.37 -8.46 -9.26
CA ILE A 136 3.26 -8.78 -7.84
C ILE A 136 4.64 -9.17 -7.33
N GLN A 137 5.11 -8.49 -6.28
CA GLN A 137 6.42 -8.72 -5.68
C GLN A 137 6.28 -8.96 -4.18
N GLY A 138 6.46 -10.19 -3.75
CA GLY A 138 6.27 -10.55 -2.36
C GLY A 138 4.84 -10.27 -1.89
N ARG A 139 4.68 -9.24 -1.06
CA ARG A 139 3.38 -8.78 -0.56
C ARG A 139 2.84 -7.53 -1.26
N PHE A 140 3.48 -7.09 -2.35
CA PHE A 140 3.13 -5.84 -3.04
C PHE A 140 2.60 -6.11 -4.42
N VAL A 141 1.38 -5.66 -4.68
CA VAL A 141 0.74 -5.65 -6.00
C VAL A 141 0.89 -4.25 -6.58
N LEU A 142 1.51 -4.13 -7.74
CA LEU A 142 1.69 -2.86 -8.44
C LEU A 142 0.78 -2.79 -9.64
N GLY A 143 0.13 -1.66 -9.81
CA GLY A 143 -0.79 -1.48 -10.91
C GLY A 143 -1.21 -0.05 -11.17
N LEU A 144 -2.14 0.07 -12.10
CA LEU A 144 -2.75 1.31 -12.55
C LEU A 144 -4.27 1.22 -12.44
N TYR A 145 -4.92 2.34 -12.16
CA TYR A 145 -6.35 2.45 -12.35
C TYR A 145 -6.72 3.80 -12.95
N ARG A 146 -7.83 3.84 -13.67
CA ARG A 146 -8.41 5.08 -14.18
C ARG A 146 -9.24 5.77 -13.10
N ARG A 147 -9.22 7.11 -13.04
CA ARG A 147 -10.02 7.90 -12.09
C ARG A 147 -11.51 7.88 -12.48
N GLN A 148 -12.13 6.72 -12.38
CA GLN A 148 -13.55 6.50 -12.67
C GLN A 148 -14.20 5.72 -11.52
N MET A 149 -15.46 5.98 -11.23
CA MET A 149 -16.18 5.31 -10.15
C MET A 149 -16.16 3.78 -10.27
N LYS A 150 -16.29 3.24 -11.48
CA LYS A 150 -16.21 1.80 -11.73
C LYS A 150 -14.85 1.20 -11.39
N ALA A 151 -13.76 1.94 -11.48
CA ALA A 151 -12.43 1.45 -11.14
C ALA A 151 -12.30 1.14 -9.63
N ILE A 152 -13.03 1.87 -8.79
CA ILE A 152 -13.05 1.65 -7.34
C ILE A 152 -13.59 0.26 -6.98
N SER A 153 -14.62 -0.20 -7.71
CA SER A 153 -15.16 -1.56 -7.51
C SER A 153 -14.15 -2.65 -7.87
N TYR A 154 -13.34 -2.43 -8.91
CA TYR A 154 -12.25 -3.36 -9.26
C TYR A 154 -11.11 -3.34 -8.23
N LEU A 155 -10.75 -2.15 -7.70
CA LEU A 155 -9.79 -2.05 -6.60
C LEU A 155 -10.26 -2.83 -5.37
N SER A 156 -11.52 -2.68 -4.99
CA SER A 156 -12.13 -3.46 -3.89
C SER A 156 -12.19 -4.96 -4.21
N GLY A 157 -12.30 -5.31 -5.48
CA GLY A 157 -12.36 -6.69 -5.97
C GLY A 157 -11.01 -7.42 -5.99
N ILE A 158 -9.87 -6.71 -5.85
CA ILE A 158 -8.54 -7.33 -5.84
C ILE A 158 -8.44 -8.40 -4.75
N GLU A 159 -8.95 -8.11 -3.56
CA GLU A 159 -8.95 -9.04 -2.44
C GLU A 159 -9.67 -10.35 -2.75
N LYS A 160 -10.87 -10.27 -3.33
CA LYS A 160 -11.65 -11.45 -3.72
C LYS A 160 -10.91 -12.29 -4.78
N ARG A 161 -10.22 -11.63 -5.71
CA ARG A 161 -9.46 -12.32 -6.78
C ARG A 161 -8.21 -13.01 -6.26
N LEU A 162 -7.50 -12.37 -5.33
CA LEU A 162 -6.25 -12.89 -4.79
C LEU A 162 -6.45 -13.78 -3.55
N GLY A 163 -7.66 -13.82 -2.98
CA GLY A 163 -7.99 -14.67 -1.83
C GLY A 163 -7.27 -14.26 -0.54
N VAL A 164 -6.78 -13.02 -0.45
CA VAL A 164 -6.09 -12.50 0.74
C VAL A 164 -6.52 -11.05 1.01
N PRO A 165 -6.60 -10.63 2.30
CA PRO A 165 -6.90 -9.25 2.64
C PRO A 165 -5.89 -8.28 2.02
N VAL A 166 -6.39 -7.15 1.51
CA VAL A 166 -5.63 -6.17 0.74
C VAL A 166 -5.90 -4.76 1.25
N THR A 167 -4.90 -3.91 1.26
CA THR A 167 -5.06 -2.46 1.42
C THR A 167 -4.27 -1.72 0.36
N THR A 168 -4.87 -0.72 -0.28
CA THR A 168 -4.29 -0.01 -1.42
C THR A 168 -3.87 1.39 -1.04
N ARG A 169 -2.74 1.83 -1.58
CA ARG A 169 -2.22 3.20 -1.50
C ARG A 169 -1.80 3.69 -2.87
N ASN A 170 -1.96 5.00 -3.09
CA ASN A 170 -1.38 5.62 -4.27
C ASN A 170 0.14 5.59 -4.19
N TRP A 171 0.81 5.51 -5.34
CA TRP A 171 2.26 5.51 -5.43
C TRP A 171 2.91 6.68 -4.68
N ASN A 172 2.36 7.89 -4.81
CA ASN A 172 2.86 9.08 -4.11
C ASN A 172 2.89 8.92 -2.59
N THR A 173 1.97 8.11 -2.01
CA THR A 173 2.00 7.79 -0.57
C THR A 173 3.22 6.93 -0.24
N ILE A 174 3.54 5.97 -1.08
CA ILE A 174 4.70 5.08 -0.90
C ILE A 174 6.01 5.87 -1.04
N GLU A 175 6.09 6.79 -2.00
CA GLU A 175 7.26 7.70 -2.13
C GLU A 175 7.44 8.59 -0.89
N LYS A 176 6.35 9.13 -0.33
CA LYS A 176 6.41 9.90 0.93
C LYS A 176 6.91 9.03 2.09
N VAL A 177 6.46 7.79 2.19
CA VAL A 177 6.96 6.82 3.18
C VAL A 177 8.47 6.67 3.06
N VAL A 178 8.97 6.41 1.85
CA VAL A 178 10.41 6.22 1.62
C VAL A 178 11.21 7.49 1.90
N LYS A 179 10.68 8.66 1.53
CA LYS A 179 11.31 9.94 1.86
C LYS A 179 11.51 10.09 3.38
N ILE A 180 10.48 9.80 4.19
CA ILE A 180 10.56 9.88 5.65
C ILE A 180 11.55 8.83 6.21
N LEU A 181 11.59 7.63 5.65
CA LEU A 181 12.53 6.58 6.07
C LEU A 181 14.00 6.92 5.76
N ARG A 182 14.25 7.77 4.76
CA ARG A 182 15.61 8.19 4.36
C ARG A 182 16.11 9.44 5.10
N THR A 183 15.22 10.23 5.71
CA THR A 183 15.55 11.49 6.39
C THR A 183 15.72 11.37 7.91
N GLY A 184 15.72 10.21 8.43
CA GLY A 184 15.95 9.86 9.83
C GLY A 184 16.88 8.70 9.92
#